data_33cf663554135be6412ab4767bd55e88
#
_entry.id   33cf663554135be6412ab4767bd55e88
#
_cell.length_a   1.000
_cell.length_b   1.000
_cell.length_c   1.000
_cell.angle_alpha   90.00
_cell.angle_beta   90.00
_cell.angle_gamma   90.00
#
_symmetry.space_group_name_H-M   'P 1'
#
loop_
_entity.id
_entity.type
_entity.pdbx_description
1 polymer ?
#
loop_
_entity_poly.entity_id
_entity_poly.type
_entity_poly.pdbx_seq_one_letter_code
_entity_poly.pdbx_strand_id
1 'polypeptide(L)'
;VARHAGGSWAAKEAFIKAWSCALFGHPPFIGGDEVDWREIEVIHDEWNRPAIALHGRVAAACEESLGPSSSWKVLVSISHDGACAIAQVAIVDATA
;
A
#
# COMPACT_ATOMS: atom_id res chain seq x y z
N VAL A 1 -6.24 -14.68 -13.36
CA VAL A 1 -4.96 -14.00 -13.54
C VAL A 1 -5.18 -12.52 -13.75
N ALA A 2 -5.95 -12.11 -14.76
CA ALA A 2 -6.26 -10.70 -14.99
C ALA A 2 -6.95 -10.05 -13.78
N ARG A 3 -7.79 -10.81 -13.11
CA ARG A 3 -8.51 -10.37 -11.92
C ARG A 3 -7.54 -10.07 -10.76
N HIS A 4 -6.57 -10.95 -10.52
CA HIS A 4 -5.55 -10.74 -9.50
C HIS A 4 -4.67 -9.55 -9.86
N ALA A 5 -4.26 -9.41 -11.11
CA ALA A 5 -3.44 -8.31 -11.55
C ALA A 5 -4.13 -6.96 -11.34
N GLY A 6 -5.43 -6.87 -11.66
CA GLY A 6 -6.21 -5.65 -11.47
C GLY A 6 -6.34 -5.27 -10.00
N GLY A 7 -6.62 -6.25 -9.13
CA GLY A 7 -6.73 -6.03 -7.70
C GLY A 7 -5.41 -5.61 -7.08
N SER A 8 -4.30 -6.25 -7.47
CA SER A 8 -2.97 -5.89 -6.99
C SER A 8 -2.60 -4.47 -7.40
N TRP A 9 -2.87 -4.09 -8.65
CA TRP A 9 -2.58 -2.75 -9.13
C TRP A 9 -3.39 -1.70 -8.37
N ALA A 10 -4.69 -1.94 -8.19
CA ALA A 10 -5.56 -1.04 -7.44
C ALA A 10 -5.08 -0.86 -6.00
N ALA A 11 -4.63 -1.95 -5.36
CA ALA A 11 -4.11 -1.90 -4.00
C ALA A 11 -2.82 -1.09 -3.91
N LYS A 12 -1.92 -1.23 -4.89
CA LYS A 12 -0.68 -0.44 -4.92
C LYS A 12 -0.95 1.04 -5.04
N GLU A 13 -1.87 1.42 -5.93
CA GLU A 13 -2.26 2.81 -6.09
C GLU A 13 -2.95 3.35 -4.84
N ALA A 14 -3.83 2.56 -4.24
CA ALA A 14 -4.52 2.95 -3.01
C ALA A 14 -3.53 3.16 -1.87
N PHE A 15 -2.48 2.31 -1.78
CA PHE A 15 -1.44 2.48 -0.77
C PHE A 15 -0.70 3.81 -0.95
N ILE A 16 -0.28 4.12 -2.16
CA ILE A 16 0.44 5.38 -2.43
C ILE A 16 -0.42 6.58 -2.05
N LYS A 17 -1.71 6.54 -2.34
CA LYS A 17 -2.61 7.63 -1.99
C LYS A 17 -2.82 7.74 -0.48
N ALA A 18 -2.93 6.62 0.23
CA ALA A 18 -3.05 6.62 1.68
C ALA A 18 -1.79 7.19 2.33
N TRP A 19 -0.62 6.80 1.86
CA TRP A 19 0.65 7.33 2.34
C TRP A 19 0.76 8.83 2.06
N SER A 20 0.40 9.26 0.86
CA SER A 20 0.39 10.66 0.49
C SER A 20 -0.56 11.47 1.40
N CYS A 21 -1.74 10.94 1.69
CA CYS A 21 -2.68 11.59 2.60
C CYS A 21 -2.14 11.72 4.02
N ALA A 22 -1.39 10.72 4.49
CA ALA A 22 -0.77 10.77 5.81
C ALA A 22 0.27 11.88 5.91
N LEU A 23 0.82 12.33 4.78
CA LEU A 23 1.82 13.39 4.72
C LEU A 23 1.21 14.75 4.36
N PHE A 24 -0.09 14.90 4.48
CA PHE A 24 -0.77 16.15 4.14
C PHE A 24 -0.04 17.35 4.76
N GLY A 25 0.27 18.34 3.92
CA GLY A 25 0.99 19.54 4.34
C GLY A 25 2.51 19.43 4.24
N HIS A 26 3.03 18.27 3.86
CA HIS A 26 4.47 18.02 3.71
C HIS A 26 4.78 17.54 2.30
N PRO A 27 6.00 17.79 1.78
CA PRO A 27 6.39 17.28 0.47
C PRO A 27 6.47 15.75 0.49
N PRO A 28 6.27 15.08 -0.66
CA PRO A 28 6.42 13.64 -0.72
C PRO A 28 7.88 13.23 -0.53
N PHE A 29 8.09 12.05 0.06
CA PHE A 29 9.43 11.49 0.26
C PHE A 29 9.99 10.86 -1.01
N ILE A 30 9.10 10.43 -1.93
CA ILE A 30 9.47 9.93 -3.25
C ILE A 30 8.52 10.58 -4.25
N GLY A 31 9.04 11.11 -5.35
CA GLY A 31 8.21 11.65 -6.42
C GLY A 31 7.36 10.56 -7.06
N GLY A 32 6.15 10.91 -7.53
CA GLY A 32 5.22 9.92 -8.06
C GLY A 32 5.76 9.13 -9.24
N ASP A 33 6.61 9.74 -10.07
CA ASP A 33 7.26 9.12 -11.22
C ASP A 33 8.51 8.32 -10.84
N GLU A 34 8.95 8.41 -9.59
CA GLU A 34 10.12 7.71 -9.09
C GLU A 34 9.77 6.44 -8.31
N VAL A 35 8.49 6.17 -8.12
CA VAL A 35 8.05 4.97 -7.38
C VAL A 35 8.32 3.72 -8.20
N ASP A 36 9.07 2.79 -7.63
CA ASP A 36 9.20 1.46 -8.19
C ASP A 36 8.06 0.61 -7.64
N TRP A 37 7.07 0.35 -8.48
CA TRP A 37 5.86 -0.35 -8.09
C TRP A 37 6.12 -1.80 -7.65
N ARG A 38 7.26 -2.38 -8.03
CA ARG A 38 7.65 -3.73 -7.59
C ARG A 38 8.00 -3.76 -6.10
N GLU A 39 8.29 -2.60 -5.53
CA GLU A 39 8.60 -2.49 -4.10
C GLU A 39 7.36 -2.46 -3.22
N ILE A 40 6.19 -2.38 -3.83
CA ILE A 40 4.89 -2.48 -3.15
C ILE A 40 4.28 -3.80 -3.58
N GLU A 41 4.42 -4.82 -2.74
CA GLU A 41 3.97 -6.16 -3.07
C GLU A 41 2.66 -6.49 -2.38
N VAL A 42 1.69 -7.01 -3.14
CA VAL A 42 0.45 -7.53 -2.56
C VAL A 42 0.64 -9.03 -2.35
N ILE A 43 0.60 -9.45 -1.11
CA ILE A 43 0.72 -10.85 -0.71
C ILE A 43 -0.60 -11.34 -0.13
N HIS A 44 -0.78 -12.66 -0.10
CA HIS A 44 -1.97 -13.27 0.46
C HIS A 44 -1.54 -14.37 1.44
N ASP A 45 -2.28 -14.51 2.54
CA ASP A 45 -2.07 -15.62 3.45
C ASP A 45 -2.77 -16.89 2.94
N GLU A 46 -2.69 -17.97 3.70
CA GLU A 46 -3.29 -19.23 3.29
C GLU A 46 -4.82 -19.20 3.25
N TRP A 47 -5.43 -18.18 3.84
CA TRP A 47 -6.88 -17.95 3.78
C TRP A 47 -7.25 -16.88 2.77
N ASN A 48 -6.31 -16.53 1.89
CA ASN A 48 -6.51 -15.57 0.81
C ASN A 48 -6.81 -14.14 1.30
N ARG A 49 -6.32 -13.78 2.46
CA ARG A 49 -6.43 -12.41 2.97
C ARG A 49 -5.26 -11.58 2.44
N PRO A 50 -5.52 -10.42 1.83
CA PRO A 50 -4.45 -9.63 1.26
C PRO A 50 -3.69 -8.84 2.32
N ALA A 51 -2.41 -8.61 2.05
CA ALA A 51 -1.58 -7.69 2.83
C ALA A 51 -0.61 -7.01 1.87
N ILE A 52 -0.03 -5.91 2.31
CA ILE A 52 0.97 -5.19 1.54
C ILE A 52 2.33 -5.35 2.23
N ALA A 53 3.30 -5.86 1.47
CA ALA A 53 4.69 -5.94 1.90
C ALA A 53 5.48 -4.87 1.16
N LEU A 54 6.27 -4.10 1.88
CA LEU A 54 7.07 -3.01 1.33
C LEU A 54 8.53 -3.42 1.27
N HIS A 55 9.20 -2.99 0.20
CA HIS A 55 10.61 -3.33 -0.04
C HIS A 55 11.38 -2.09 -0.48
N GLY A 56 12.70 -2.17 -0.41
CA GLY A 56 13.61 -1.22 -0.99
C GLY A 56 13.42 0.22 -0.57
N ARG A 57 13.47 1.11 -1.53
CA ARG A 57 13.39 2.55 -1.30
C ARG A 57 12.03 2.97 -0.75
N VAL A 58 10.95 2.33 -1.21
CA VAL A 58 9.60 2.63 -0.71
C VAL A 58 9.50 2.29 0.77
N ALA A 59 10.00 1.11 1.17
CA ALA A 59 10.00 0.72 2.59
C ALA A 59 10.80 1.71 3.44
N ALA A 60 11.98 2.10 2.99
CA ALA A 60 12.82 3.05 3.70
C ALA A 60 12.17 4.43 3.83
N ALA A 61 11.56 4.91 2.75
CA ALA A 61 10.88 6.21 2.77
C ALA A 61 9.65 6.21 3.68
N CYS A 62 8.91 5.09 3.73
CA CYS A 62 7.78 4.95 4.63
C CYS A 62 8.23 4.98 6.09
N GLU A 63 9.31 4.27 6.44
CA GLU A 63 9.84 4.32 7.80
C GLU A 63 10.33 5.72 8.17
N GLU A 64 10.98 6.39 7.24
CA GLU A 64 11.47 7.75 7.49
C GLU A 64 10.33 8.73 7.71
N SER A 65 9.24 8.60 6.97
CA SER A 65 8.11 9.54 7.02
C SER A 65 7.05 9.21 8.06
N LEU A 66 6.85 7.91 8.35
CA LEU A 66 5.78 7.46 9.26
C LEU A 66 6.31 6.93 10.59
N GLY A 67 7.62 6.78 10.72
CA GLY A 67 8.25 6.20 11.89
C GLY A 67 8.52 4.70 11.72
N PRO A 68 9.04 4.05 12.76
CA PRO A 68 9.40 2.62 12.66
C PRO A 68 8.20 1.77 12.27
N SER A 69 8.45 0.74 11.45
CA SER A 69 7.41 -0.12 10.91
C SER A 69 6.59 -0.83 11.99
N SER A 70 7.13 -0.94 13.21
CA SER A 70 6.40 -1.49 14.36
C SER A 70 5.34 -0.55 14.93
N SER A 71 5.35 0.74 14.56
CA SER A 71 4.44 1.75 15.11
C SER A 71 3.20 1.99 14.26
N TRP A 72 3.13 1.41 13.06
CA TRP A 72 2.00 1.58 12.16
C TRP A 72 1.76 0.29 11.39
N LYS A 73 0.57 0.17 10.83
CA LYS A 73 0.25 -0.99 9.99
C LYS A 73 -0.62 -0.57 8.83
N VAL A 74 -0.56 -1.35 7.77
CA VAL A 74 -1.33 -1.15 6.54
C VAL A 74 -2.43 -2.20 6.50
N LEU A 75 -3.66 -1.74 6.37
CA LEU A 75 -4.81 -2.61 6.17
C LEU A 75 -5.27 -2.46 4.74
N VAL A 76 -5.55 -3.58 4.07
CA VAL A 76 -5.98 -3.57 2.67
C VAL A 76 -7.17 -4.49 2.48
N SER A 77 -8.10 -4.06 1.65
CA SER A 77 -9.27 -4.84 1.24
C SER A 77 -9.39 -4.71 -0.27
N ILE A 78 -9.63 -5.83 -0.94
CA ILE A 78 -9.76 -5.88 -2.41
C ILE A 78 -11.06 -6.58 -2.73
N SER A 79 -11.88 -5.95 -3.58
CA SER A 79 -13.14 -6.50 -4.05
C SER A 79 -13.15 -6.54 -5.57
N HIS A 80 -13.79 -7.55 -6.13
CA HIS A 80 -13.96 -7.72 -7.56
C HIS A 80 -15.43 -7.78 -7.91
N ASP A 81 -15.79 -7.13 -9.02
CA ASP A 81 -17.15 -7.22 -9.57
C ASP A 81 -17.02 -7.12 -11.08
N GLY A 82 -17.22 -8.25 -11.77
CA GLY A 82 -17.02 -8.33 -13.20
C GLY A 82 -15.58 -7.99 -13.58
N ALA A 83 -15.39 -7.02 -14.45
CA ALA A 83 -14.09 -6.57 -14.90
C ALA A 83 -13.47 -5.51 -13.96
N CYS A 84 -14.20 -5.07 -12.94
CA CYS A 84 -13.75 -4.03 -12.04
C CYS A 84 -13.10 -4.61 -10.79
N ALA A 85 -12.05 -3.94 -10.31
CA ALA A 85 -11.45 -4.22 -9.02
C ALA A 85 -11.40 -2.93 -8.22
N ILE A 86 -11.76 -3.02 -6.94
CA ILE A 86 -11.72 -1.89 -6.02
C ILE A 86 -10.85 -2.30 -4.84
N ALA A 87 -9.89 -1.45 -4.50
CA ALA A 87 -9.06 -1.65 -3.32
C ALA A 87 -9.20 -0.47 -2.37
N GLN A 88 -9.19 -0.77 -1.08
CA GLN A 88 -9.17 0.22 -0.02
C GLN A 88 -7.97 -0.05 0.86
N VAL A 89 -7.23 1.00 1.16
CA VAL A 89 -6.04 0.91 2.02
C VAL A 89 -6.16 1.95 3.14
N ALA A 90 -5.88 1.52 4.35
CA ALA A 90 -5.76 2.39 5.50
C ALA A 90 -4.40 2.19 6.14
N ILE A 91 -3.74 3.28 6.49
CA ILE A 91 -2.53 3.27 7.29
C ILE A 91 -2.94 3.73 8.68
N VAL A 92 -2.74 2.88 9.66
CA VAL A 92 -3.23 3.14 11.02
C VAL A 92 -2.11 2.99 12.03
N ASP A 93 -2.29 3.61 13.19
CA ASP A 93 -1.39 3.47 14.33
C ASP A 93 -1.49 2.03 14.85
N ALA A 94 -0.37 1.35 15.00
CA ALA A 94 -0.35 -0.04 15.44
C ALA A 94 -0.74 -0.19 16.92
N THR A 95 -0.69 0.90 17.68
CA THR A 95 -1.08 0.89 19.10
C THR A 95 -2.52 1.32 19.33
N ALA A 96 -3.22 1.71 18.28
CA ALA A 96 -4.60 2.20 18.37
C ALA A 96 -5.60 1.05 18.60
#